data_26defd45dc572b977ae7bdd981a6707f
#
_entry.id   26defd45dc572b977ae7bdd981a6707f
#
_cell.length_a   1.000
_cell.length_b   1.000
_cell.length_c   1.000
_cell.angle_alpha   90.00
_cell.angle_beta   90.00
_cell.angle_gamma   90.00
#
_symmetry.space_group_name_H-M   'P 1'
#
loop_
_entity.id
_entity.type
_entity.pdbx_description
1 polymer ?
#
loop_
_entity_poly.entity_id
_entity_poly.type
_entity_poly.pdbx_seq_one_letter_code
_entity_poly.pdbx_strand_id
1 'polypeptide(L)'
;MEFTGGCVCGGTRYVLKSRPLALVDCHCIDCRRSAGAPYVQWGSVPREDVVMTKGEPRKIAYANRIRSFAACCGTHLFFEDAKDSDTIDFTIASLDDPTPFAPQKAIWLEDKLPWVVIDESLPSFHTTPKKV
;
A
#
# COMPACT_ATOMS: atom_id res chain seq x y z
N MET A 1 -16.29 0.55 11.96
CA MET A 1 -15.00 0.66 12.64
C MET A 1 -14.06 1.45 11.76
N GLU A 2 -13.37 2.43 12.32
CA GLU A 2 -12.52 3.33 11.55
C GLU A 2 -11.06 3.18 11.96
N PHE A 3 -10.16 3.35 10.98
CA PHE A 3 -8.72 3.31 11.22
C PHE A 3 -8.11 4.59 10.67
N THR A 4 -7.27 5.25 11.43
CA THR A 4 -6.67 6.52 11.06
C THR A 4 -5.21 6.35 10.68
N GLY A 5 -4.74 7.22 9.82
CA GLY A 5 -3.35 7.25 9.39
C GLY A 5 -2.96 8.57 8.78
N GLY A 6 -1.71 8.66 8.35
CA GLY A 6 -1.22 9.87 7.74
C GLY A 6 0.27 9.85 7.48
N CYS A 7 0.79 11.01 7.10
CA CYS A 7 2.18 11.18 6.71
C CYS A 7 3.08 11.49 7.91
N VAL A 8 4.39 11.45 7.67
CA VAL A 8 5.39 11.62 8.73
C VAL A 8 5.34 13.01 9.38
N CYS A 9 4.99 14.06 8.64
CA CYS A 9 4.91 15.41 9.22
C CYS A 9 3.53 15.74 9.82
N GLY A 10 2.52 14.87 9.60
CA GLY A 10 1.17 15.10 10.09
C GLY A 10 0.32 16.06 9.26
N GLY A 11 0.86 16.60 8.17
CA GLY A 11 0.14 17.54 7.31
C GLY A 11 -0.91 16.91 6.42
N THR A 12 -0.86 15.59 6.23
CA THR A 12 -1.83 14.83 5.45
C THR A 12 -2.36 13.70 6.33
N ARG A 13 -3.71 13.63 6.45
CA ARG A 13 -4.36 12.64 7.31
C ARG A 13 -5.51 11.99 6.58
N TYR A 14 -5.74 10.70 6.86
CA TYR A 14 -6.84 9.95 6.27
C TYR A 14 -7.50 9.03 7.28
N VAL A 15 -8.70 8.59 6.94
CA VAL A 15 -9.47 7.59 7.69
C VAL A 15 -9.88 6.48 6.74
N LEU A 16 -9.71 5.25 7.17
CA LEU A 16 -10.27 4.07 6.51
C LEU A 16 -11.58 3.70 7.21
N LYS A 17 -12.66 3.58 6.45
CA LYS A 17 -14.00 3.30 7.00
C LYS A 17 -14.28 1.82 7.18
N SER A 18 -13.42 0.94 6.67
CA SER A 18 -13.60 -0.51 6.76
C SER A 18 -12.26 -1.21 6.99
N ARG A 19 -12.32 -2.48 7.39
CA ARG A 19 -11.12 -3.31 7.50
C ARG A 19 -10.54 -3.60 6.13
N PRO A 20 -9.21 -3.67 6.01
CA PRO A 20 -8.58 -4.07 4.76
C PRO A 20 -9.07 -5.42 4.25
N LEU A 21 -9.31 -5.49 2.94
CA LEU A 21 -9.71 -6.71 2.24
C LEU A 21 -8.53 -7.65 1.99
N ALA A 22 -7.32 -7.09 1.88
CA ALA A 22 -6.09 -7.82 1.66
C ALA A 22 -4.93 -7.07 2.27
N LEU A 23 -3.91 -7.82 2.72
CA LEU A 23 -2.70 -7.29 3.34
C LEU A 23 -1.52 -8.06 2.72
N VAL A 24 -0.65 -7.36 1.99
CA VAL A 24 0.41 -8.01 1.22
C VAL A 24 1.77 -7.33 1.39
N ASP A 25 2.84 -8.12 1.27
CA ASP A 25 4.19 -7.62 0.99
C ASP A 25 4.42 -7.68 -0.51
N CYS A 26 4.65 -6.55 -1.14
CA CYS A 26 4.89 -6.49 -2.59
C CYS A 26 6.35 -6.21 -2.89
N HIS A 27 7.01 -7.17 -3.54
CA HIS A 27 8.44 -7.11 -3.88
C HIS A 27 8.71 -6.58 -5.29
N CYS A 28 7.70 -6.13 -6.04
CA CYS A 28 7.89 -5.71 -7.42
C CYS A 28 8.88 -4.55 -7.53
N ILE A 29 9.53 -4.44 -8.69
CA ILE A 29 10.52 -3.40 -8.96
C ILE A 29 9.92 -2.01 -8.76
N ASP A 30 8.69 -1.79 -9.22
CA ASP A 30 8.04 -0.49 -9.12
C ASP A 30 7.78 -0.08 -7.66
N CYS A 31 7.36 -1.02 -6.81
CA CYS A 31 7.18 -0.76 -5.39
C CYS A 31 8.51 -0.45 -4.71
N ARG A 32 9.55 -1.25 -5.01
CA ARG A 32 10.88 -1.00 -4.46
C ARG A 32 11.40 0.38 -4.80
N ARG A 33 11.32 0.76 -6.08
CA ARG A 33 11.86 2.04 -6.54
C ARG A 33 11.03 3.23 -6.08
N SER A 34 9.70 3.10 -6.06
CA SER A 34 8.84 4.20 -5.62
C SER A 34 9.00 4.51 -4.15
N ALA A 35 9.29 3.52 -3.33
CA ALA A 35 9.42 3.68 -1.88
C ALA A 35 10.88 3.75 -1.40
N GLY A 36 11.85 3.37 -2.25
CA GLY A 36 13.23 3.25 -1.81
C GLY A 36 13.42 2.19 -0.73
N ALA A 37 12.68 1.07 -0.86
CA ALA A 37 12.63 0.01 0.14
C ALA A 37 12.68 -1.36 -0.56
N PRO A 38 13.08 -2.44 0.15
CA PRO A 38 13.16 -3.76 -0.47
C PRO A 38 11.80 -4.31 -0.89
N TYR A 39 10.73 -3.88 -0.24
CA TYR A 39 9.34 -4.19 -0.58
C TYR A 39 8.42 -3.18 0.09
N VAL A 40 7.17 -3.14 -0.31
CA VAL A 40 6.17 -2.26 0.30
C VAL A 40 5.02 -3.11 0.83
N GLN A 41 4.57 -2.78 2.03
CA GLN A 41 3.43 -3.45 2.66
C GLN A 41 2.16 -2.67 2.35
N TRP A 42 1.26 -3.31 1.63
CA TRP A 42 0.02 -2.70 1.16
C TRP A 42 -1.20 -3.35 1.80
N GLY A 43 -2.15 -2.53 2.21
CA GLY A 43 -3.50 -2.98 2.53
C GLY A 43 -4.47 -2.45 1.47
N SER A 44 -5.50 -3.21 1.14
CA SER A 44 -6.50 -2.82 0.15
C SER A 44 -7.84 -2.56 0.82
N VAL A 45 -8.50 -1.48 0.46
CA VAL A 45 -9.86 -1.15 0.92
C VAL A 45 -10.70 -0.69 -0.28
N PRO A 46 -12.03 -0.75 -0.19
CA PRO A 46 -12.87 -0.09 -1.19
C PRO A 46 -12.49 1.39 -1.29
N ARG A 47 -12.45 1.89 -2.52
CA ARG A 47 -12.02 3.28 -2.78
C ARG A 47 -12.86 4.30 -2.00
N GLU A 48 -14.17 4.09 -1.91
CA GLU A 48 -15.07 4.98 -1.20
C GLU A 48 -14.83 5.01 0.31
N ASP A 49 -14.10 4.03 0.85
CA ASP A 49 -13.83 3.94 2.28
C ASP A 49 -12.58 4.68 2.72
N VAL A 50 -11.87 5.34 1.80
CA VAL A 50 -10.76 6.23 2.14
C VAL A 50 -11.28 7.67 2.15
N VAL A 51 -11.16 8.32 3.31
CA VAL A 51 -11.58 9.71 3.48
C VAL A 51 -10.39 10.54 3.92
N MET A 52 -10.03 11.55 3.13
CA MET A 52 -9.00 12.51 3.52
C MET A 52 -9.57 13.47 4.55
N THR A 53 -8.95 13.57 5.70
CA THR A 53 -9.39 14.45 6.79
C THR A 53 -8.51 15.68 6.93
N LYS A 54 -7.32 15.68 6.34
CA LYS A 54 -6.40 16.83 6.35
C LYS A 54 -5.45 16.72 5.17
N GLY A 55 -5.22 17.82 4.47
CA GLY A 55 -4.32 17.88 3.33
C GLY A 55 -4.83 17.10 2.13
N GLU A 56 -4.09 17.22 1.03
CA GLU A 56 -4.37 16.52 -0.22
C GLU A 56 -3.12 15.78 -0.67
N PRO A 57 -3.21 14.50 -1.01
CA PRO A 57 -2.06 13.81 -1.59
C PRO A 57 -1.81 14.28 -3.02
N ARG A 58 -0.55 14.28 -3.41
CA ARG A 58 -0.15 14.50 -4.79
C ARG A 58 -0.20 13.16 -5.52
N LYS A 59 -0.97 13.11 -6.60
CA LYS A 59 -1.13 11.91 -7.41
C LYS A 59 -0.23 11.99 -8.63
N ILE A 60 0.52 10.92 -8.89
CA ILE A 60 1.42 10.82 -10.04
C ILE A 60 1.05 9.57 -10.81
N ALA A 61 0.69 9.76 -12.09
CA ALA A 61 0.35 8.66 -12.98
C ALA A 61 1.58 8.15 -13.72
N TYR A 62 1.78 6.85 -13.73
CA TYR A 62 2.84 6.18 -14.48
C TYR A 62 2.39 4.76 -14.82
N ALA A 63 2.54 4.36 -16.07
CA ALA A 63 2.28 2.99 -16.55
C ALA A 63 0.89 2.46 -16.14
N ASN A 64 -0.15 3.27 -16.29
CA ASN A 64 -1.54 2.97 -15.90
C ASN A 64 -1.70 2.74 -14.39
N ARG A 65 -0.77 3.25 -13.58
CA ARG A 65 -0.83 3.23 -12.12
C ARG A 65 -0.84 4.66 -11.63
N ILE A 66 -1.48 4.88 -10.48
CA ILE A 66 -1.46 6.16 -9.79
C ILE A 66 -0.88 5.92 -8.40
N ARG A 67 0.21 6.61 -8.10
CA ARG A 67 0.81 6.60 -6.76
C ARG A 67 0.60 7.95 -6.13
N SER A 68 0.17 7.94 -4.87
CA SER A 68 -0.16 9.16 -4.14
C SER A 68 0.81 9.37 -3.00
N PHE A 69 1.34 10.57 -2.91
CA PHE A 69 2.32 10.98 -1.91
C PHE A 69 1.78 12.18 -1.15
N ALA A 70 2.09 12.27 0.13
CA ALA A 70 1.77 13.46 0.89
C ALA A 70 2.48 14.66 0.27
N ALA A 71 1.74 15.67 -0.17
CA ALA A 71 2.33 16.85 -0.81
C ALA A 71 3.23 17.63 0.15
N CYS A 72 2.99 17.55 1.45
CA CYS A 72 3.73 18.30 2.48
C CYS A 72 5.10 17.69 2.82
N CYS A 73 5.30 16.38 2.66
CA CYS A 73 6.54 15.75 3.10
C CYS A 73 6.97 14.54 2.26
N GLY A 74 6.19 14.15 1.24
CA GLY A 74 6.55 13.08 0.33
C GLY A 74 6.28 11.66 0.82
N THR A 75 5.62 11.48 1.96
CA THR A 75 5.28 10.12 2.44
C THR A 75 4.45 9.38 1.39
N HIS A 76 4.85 8.16 1.04
CA HIS A 76 4.10 7.30 0.11
C HIS A 76 2.86 6.77 0.81
N LEU A 77 1.68 7.14 0.33
CA LEU A 77 0.42 6.82 1.01
C LEU A 77 -0.43 5.79 0.27
N PHE A 78 -0.68 6.00 -1.03
CA PHE A 78 -1.65 5.20 -1.76
C PHE A 78 -1.14 4.74 -3.12
N PHE A 79 -1.74 3.65 -3.58
CA PHE A 79 -1.53 3.10 -4.91
C PHE A 79 -2.87 2.65 -5.47
N GLU A 80 -3.14 2.96 -6.73
CA GLU A 80 -4.37 2.55 -7.38
C GLU A 80 -4.15 2.29 -8.86
N ASP A 81 -4.97 1.43 -9.43
CA ASP A 81 -5.00 1.20 -10.86
C ASP A 81 -5.72 2.37 -11.54
N ALA A 82 -5.15 2.91 -12.62
CA ALA A 82 -5.70 4.08 -13.29
C ALA A 82 -7.00 3.77 -14.04
N LYS A 83 -7.21 2.51 -14.42
CA LYS A 83 -8.31 2.19 -15.34
C LYS A 83 -9.57 1.69 -14.66
N ASP A 84 -9.48 0.89 -13.64
CA ASP A 84 -10.69 0.22 -13.20
C ASP A 84 -10.46 -0.53 -11.90
N SER A 85 -10.44 0.23 -10.82
CA SER A 85 -10.29 -0.41 -9.54
C SER A 85 -11.34 0.11 -8.58
N ASP A 86 -12.14 -0.81 -8.05
CA ASP A 86 -13.04 -0.51 -6.96
C ASP A 86 -12.29 -0.36 -5.65
N THR A 87 -11.00 -0.68 -5.64
CA THR A 87 -10.16 -0.63 -4.46
C THR A 87 -9.00 0.33 -4.63
N ILE A 88 -8.48 0.78 -3.50
CA ILE A 88 -7.25 1.54 -3.40
C ILE A 88 -6.37 0.89 -2.35
N ASP A 89 -5.06 0.85 -2.60
CA ASP A 89 -4.10 0.34 -1.64
C ASP A 89 -3.52 1.48 -0.81
N PHE A 90 -3.29 1.22 0.45
CA PHE A 90 -2.64 2.15 1.35
C PHE A 90 -1.40 1.49 1.95
N THR A 91 -0.40 2.29 2.32
CA THR A 91 0.78 1.76 3.01
C THR A 91 0.40 1.41 4.45
N ILE A 92 0.58 0.14 4.82
CA ILE A 92 0.15 -0.34 6.15
C ILE A 92 0.84 0.45 7.26
N ALA A 93 2.13 0.71 7.11
CA ALA A 93 2.91 1.40 8.13
C ALA A 93 2.58 2.88 8.28
N SER A 94 1.80 3.48 7.38
CA SER A 94 1.31 4.85 7.55
C SER A 94 0.07 4.95 8.44
N LEU A 95 -0.52 3.82 8.85
CA LEU A 95 -1.56 3.81 9.87
C LEU A 95 -0.99 4.22 11.23
N ASP A 96 -1.82 4.87 12.04
CA ASP A 96 -1.43 5.25 13.41
C ASP A 96 -1.15 4.01 14.27
N ASP A 97 -1.93 2.95 14.08
CA ASP A 97 -1.68 1.64 14.70
C ASP A 97 -1.72 0.54 13.64
N PRO A 98 -0.59 0.21 13.03
CA PRO A 98 -0.53 -0.87 12.04
C PRO A 98 -0.47 -2.28 12.65
N THR A 99 -0.36 -2.40 13.95
CA THR A 99 -0.13 -3.68 14.64
C THR A 99 -1.13 -4.78 14.26
N PRO A 100 -2.44 -4.51 14.12
CA PRO A 100 -3.39 -5.57 13.77
C PRO A 100 -3.35 -6.01 12.30
N PHE A 101 -2.54 -5.36 11.46
CA PHE A 101 -2.60 -5.51 10.01
C PHE A 101 -1.32 -6.12 9.43
N ALA A 102 -0.82 -7.18 10.04
CA ALA A 102 0.32 -7.90 9.51
C ALA A 102 0.01 -8.46 8.12
N PRO A 103 0.96 -8.40 7.18
CA PRO A 103 0.77 -8.99 5.85
C PRO A 103 0.40 -10.47 5.93
N GLN A 104 -0.48 -10.88 5.03
CA GLN A 104 -1.00 -12.24 4.96
C GLN A 104 -0.43 -13.04 3.80
N LYS A 105 0.27 -12.38 2.88
CA LYS A 105 0.93 -13.01 1.73
C LYS A 105 2.03 -12.12 1.19
N ALA A 106 2.94 -12.73 0.42
CA ALA A 106 3.99 -12.03 -0.30
C ALA A 106 3.77 -12.21 -1.80
N ILE A 107 3.86 -11.12 -2.56
CA ILE A 107 3.64 -11.14 -4.01
C ILE A 107 4.84 -10.57 -4.74
N TRP A 108 4.94 -10.87 -6.04
CA TRP A 108 6.03 -10.44 -6.91
C TRP A 108 7.40 -10.93 -6.44
N LEU A 109 7.47 -12.18 -5.98
CA LEU A 109 8.73 -12.76 -5.52
C LEU A 109 9.76 -12.91 -6.63
N GLU A 110 9.36 -12.89 -7.90
CA GLU A 110 10.32 -12.91 -9.01
C GLU A 110 11.27 -11.70 -8.98
N ASP A 111 10.83 -10.58 -8.37
CA ASP A 111 11.62 -9.37 -8.26
C ASP A 111 12.27 -9.21 -6.88
N LYS A 112 12.07 -10.17 -5.99
CA LYS A 112 12.60 -10.11 -4.62
C LYS A 112 14.11 -9.97 -4.61
N LEU A 113 14.63 -9.06 -3.79
CA LEU A 113 16.05 -8.92 -3.59
C LEU A 113 16.61 -10.17 -2.87
N PRO A 114 17.79 -10.67 -3.28
CA PRO A 114 18.30 -11.94 -2.76
C PRO A 114 18.62 -11.95 -1.26
N TRP A 115 18.87 -10.78 -0.68
CA TRP A 115 19.18 -10.67 0.75
C TRP A 115 17.97 -10.40 1.62
N VAL A 116 16.77 -10.32 1.03
CA VAL A 116 15.54 -10.15 1.81
C VAL A 116 15.01 -11.53 2.25
N VAL A 117 14.80 -11.66 3.55
CA VAL A 117 14.22 -12.88 4.14
C VAL A 117 12.71 -12.72 4.22
N ILE A 118 11.99 -13.69 3.66
CA ILE A 118 10.52 -13.71 3.71
C ILE A 118 10.05 -14.70 4.76
N ASP A 119 8.82 -14.49 5.24
CA ASP A 119 8.15 -15.44 6.12
C ASP A 119 7.60 -16.59 5.26
N GLU A 120 8.25 -17.75 5.32
CA GLU A 120 7.86 -18.90 4.52
C GLU A 120 6.53 -19.54 4.97
N SER A 121 6.01 -19.16 6.14
CA SER A 121 4.70 -19.64 6.58
C SER A 121 3.55 -18.94 5.86
N LEU A 122 3.82 -17.84 5.17
CA LEU A 122 2.80 -17.10 4.42
C LEU A 122 2.70 -17.62 2.98
N PRO A 123 1.48 -17.62 2.40
CA PRO A 123 1.33 -17.85 0.97
C PRO A 123 2.17 -16.84 0.18
N SER A 124 2.89 -17.34 -0.82
CA SER A 124 3.73 -16.49 -1.65
C SER A 124 3.48 -16.75 -3.12
N PHE A 125 3.67 -15.72 -3.94
CA PHE A 125 3.33 -15.78 -5.35
C PHE A 125 4.45 -15.15 -6.17
N HIS A 126 4.76 -15.79 -7.28
CA HIS A 126 5.82 -15.34 -8.18
C HIS A 126 5.51 -13.94 -8.75
N THR A 127 4.26 -13.71 -9.09
CA THR A 127 3.73 -12.41 -9.50
C THR A 127 2.53 -12.07 -8.59
N THR A 128 1.33 -11.95 -9.15
CA THR A 128 0.11 -11.75 -8.37
C THR A 128 -0.63 -13.06 -8.19
N PRO A 129 -1.48 -13.20 -7.15
CA PRO A 129 -2.34 -14.36 -7.02
C PRO A 129 -3.27 -14.46 -8.24
N LYS A 130 -3.39 -15.65 -8.81
CA LYS A 130 -4.36 -15.86 -9.88
C LYS A 130 -5.76 -15.76 -9.31
N LYS A 131 -6.62 -14.97 -9.96
CA LYS A 131 -8.04 -15.01 -9.66
C LYS A 131 -8.58 -16.38 -10.10
N VAL A 132 -9.23 -17.03 -9.19
CA VAL A 132 -9.90 -18.30 -9.46
C VAL A 132 -11.32 -18.02 -9.93
#